data_bb6262a69437f859b3e52f748053e921
#
_entry.id   bb6262a69437f859b3e52f748053e921
#
_cell.length_a   1.000
_cell.length_b   1.000
_cell.length_c   1.000
_cell.angle_alpha   90.00
_cell.angle_beta   90.00
_cell.angle_gamma   90.00
#
_symmetry.space_group_name_H-M   'P 1'
#
loop_
_entity.id
_entity.type
_entity.pdbx_description
1 polymer ?
#
loop_
_entity_poly.entity_id
_entity_poly.type
_entity_poly.pdbx_seq_one_letter_code
_entity_poly.pdbx_strand_id
1 'polypeptide(L)'
;MKKRLHFLAVIPIAAVAFSGMLRTQPFVSGAQGTPKPELQQRIISLERQELDSIKSANINAFSDLLADDAVFLNSRGFGDKALVVKNTAAFKLEDYSMDDIKVVPLSDNSGLIAYKLTEKGNAHGNEISGTVYASALWAERSGKWVCLFSQETPAK
;
A
#
# COMPACT_ATOMS: atom_id res chain seq x y z
N MET A 1 27.24 -49.94 28.00
CA MET A 1 26.19 -49.35 28.83
C MET A 1 26.79 -48.26 29.70
N LYS A 2 26.66 -46.98 29.33
CA LYS A 2 27.08 -45.83 30.15
C LYS A 2 25.89 -44.91 30.34
N LYS A 3 25.37 -44.90 31.57
CA LYS A 3 24.32 -44.01 32.04
C LYS A 3 24.86 -42.59 32.15
N ARG A 4 24.28 -41.64 31.43
CA ARG A 4 24.53 -40.20 31.62
C ARG A 4 23.54 -39.65 32.62
N LEU A 5 24.11 -39.16 33.73
CA LEU A 5 23.42 -38.49 34.83
C LEU A 5 23.09 -37.04 34.42
N HIS A 6 21.82 -36.68 34.45
CA HIS A 6 21.41 -35.30 34.21
C HIS A 6 21.38 -34.56 35.53
N PHE A 7 22.26 -33.55 35.66
CA PHE A 7 22.25 -32.61 36.77
C PHE A 7 21.18 -31.55 36.47
N LEU A 8 20.12 -31.52 37.29
CA LEU A 8 19.17 -30.44 37.36
C LEU A 8 19.78 -29.33 38.25
N ALA A 9 20.15 -28.23 37.63
CA ALA A 9 20.50 -27.01 38.36
C ALA A 9 19.21 -26.24 38.69
N VAL A 10 18.83 -26.21 39.96
CA VAL A 10 17.75 -25.38 40.49
C VAL A 10 18.30 -24.00 40.72
N ILE A 11 17.80 -23.02 39.94
CA ILE A 11 18.12 -21.61 40.13
C ILE A 11 17.02 -21.00 41.03
N PRO A 12 17.32 -20.39 42.17
CA PRO A 12 16.32 -19.73 43.01
C PRO A 12 15.91 -18.41 42.34
N ILE A 13 14.60 -18.26 42.09
CA ILE A 13 14.00 -17.03 41.62
C ILE A 13 13.91 -16.07 42.81
N ALA A 14 14.75 -15.04 42.83
CA ALA A 14 14.59 -13.91 43.74
C ALA A 14 13.40 -13.05 43.28
N ALA A 15 12.34 -13.05 44.05
CA ALA A 15 11.19 -12.18 43.83
C ALA A 15 11.58 -10.74 44.19
N VAL A 16 11.91 -9.93 43.16
CA VAL A 16 12.00 -8.48 43.31
C VAL A 16 10.60 -7.90 43.19
N ALA A 17 10.00 -7.50 44.29
CA ALA A 17 8.75 -6.75 44.32
C ALA A 17 9.00 -5.35 43.73
N PHE A 18 8.71 -5.17 42.44
CA PHE A 18 8.71 -3.87 41.81
C PHE A 18 7.33 -3.24 42.02
N SER A 19 7.19 -2.43 43.07
CA SER A 19 6.03 -1.54 43.25
C SER A 19 6.12 -0.40 42.23
N GLY A 20 5.85 -0.73 40.95
CA GLY A 20 5.74 0.26 39.89
C GLY A 20 4.30 0.78 39.83
N MET A 21 4.10 2.04 40.19
CA MET A 21 2.88 2.80 39.88
C MET A 21 2.53 2.61 38.41
N LEU A 22 1.43 1.91 38.13
CA LEU A 22 0.80 1.93 36.82
C LEU A 22 0.35 3.38 36.57
N ARG A 23 1.19 4.15 35.88
CA ARG A 23 0.72 5.33 35.17
C ARG A 23 -0.12 4.81 33.99
N THR A 24 -1.42 4.80 34.16
CA THR A 24 -2.36 4.71 33.05
C THR A 24 -2.16 5.95 32.21
N GLN A 25 -1.35 5.83 31.17
CA GLN A 25 -1.33 6.84 30.11
C GLN A 25 -2.71 6.83 29.46
N PRO A 26 -3.39 7.97 29.35
CA PRO A 26 -4.62 8.01 28.58
C PRO A 26 -4.27 7.58 27.16
N PHE A 27 -4.93 6.52 26.70
CA PHE A 27 -4.94 6.15 25.31
C PHE A 27 -5.47 7.38 24.57
N VAL A 28 -4.57 8.13 23.93
CA VAL A 28 -4.98 9.21 23.03
C VAL A 28 -5.64 8.50 21.87
N SER A 29 -6.96 8.34 21.98
CA SER A 29 -7.81 8.01 20.83
C SER A 29 -7.63 9.17 19.88
N GLY A 30 -6.69 9.02 18.96
CA GLY A 30 -6.55 9.94 17.85
C GLY A 30 -7.90 9.96 17.15
N ALA A 31 -8.63 11.04 17.35
CA ALA A 31 -9.84 11.30 16.61
C ALA A 31 -9.44 11.19 15.13
N GLN A 32 -9.84 10.10 14.46
CA GLN A 32 -9.81 10.01 13.01
C GLN A 32 -10.76 11.11 12.54
N GLY A 33 -10.18 12.29 12.26
CA GLY A 33 -10.92 13.40 11.70
C GLY A 33 -11.64 12.89 10.46
N THR A 34 -12.91 13.25 10.31
CA THR A 34 -13.63 13.01 9.05
C THR A 34 -12.73 13.48 7.92
N PRO A 35 -12.48 12.66 6.88
CA PRO A 35 -11.59 13.04 5.79
C PRO A 35 -11.99 14.41 5.28
N LYS A 36 -11.04 15.37 5.20
CA LYS A 36 -11.33 16.64 4.54
C LYS A 36 -11.78 16.29 3.12
N PRO A 37 -12.96 16.70 2.65
CA PRO A 37 -13.47 16.32 1.33
C PRO A 37 -12.46 16.61 0.22
N GLU A 38 -11.67 17.69 0.37
CA GLU A 38 -10.62 18.10 -0.55
C GLU A 38 -9.48 17.11 -0.68
N LEU A 39 -8.99 16.55 0.43
CA LEU A 39 -7.95 15.52 0.43
C LEU A 39 -8.45 14.23 -0.23
N GLN A 40 -9.68 13.82 0.10
CA GLN A 40 -10.31 12.66 -0.50
C GLN A 40 -10.41 12.79 -2.02
N GLN A 41 -10.93 13.92 -2.50
CA GLN A 41 -11.04 14.20 -3.93
C GLN A 41 -9.67 14.27 -4.60
N ARG A 42 -8.68 14.87 -3.95
CA ARG A 42 -7.30 14.92 -4.45
C ARG A 42 -6.75 13.52 -4.69
N ILE A 43 -6.85 12.63 -3.71
CA ILE A 43 -6.30 11.27 -3.82
C ILE A 43 -7.03 10.47 -4.90
N ILE A 44 -8.36 10.55 -4.99
CA ILE A 44 -9.13 9.90 -6.06
C ILE A 44 -8.71 10.43 -7.44
N SER A 45 -8.47 11.74 -7.54
CA SER A 45 -8.02 12.34 -8.80
C SER A 45 -6.64 11.88 -9.22
N LEU A 46 -5.72 11.74 -8.25
CA LEU A 46 -4.36 11.24 -8.51
C LEU A 46 -4.37 9.79 -8.98
N GLU A 47 -5.17 8.94 -8.35
CA GLU A 47 -5.33 7.54 -8.76
C GLU A 47 -5.89 7.42 -10.17
N ARG A 48 -6.91 8.22 -10.50
CA ARG A 48 -7.44 8.27 -11.87
C ARG A 48 -6.42 8.78 -12.87
N GLN A 49 -5.64 9.81 -12.51
CA GLN A 49 -4.57 10.32 -13.36
C GLN A 49 -3.50 9.26 -13.65
N GLU A 50 -3.19 8.40 -12.67
CA GLU A 50 -2.29 7.28 -12.85
C GLU A 50 -2.86 6.28 -13.88
N LEU A 51 -4.09 5.80 -13.68
CA LEU A 51 -4.77 4.88 -14.58
C LEU A 51 -4.97 5.46 -15.99
N ASP A 52 -5.32 6.74 -16.10
CA ASP A 52 -5.47 7.44 -17.37
C ASP A 52 -4.14 7.58 -18.12
N SER A 53 -3.04 7.77 -17.38
CA SER A 53 -1.70 7.78 -17.98
C SER A 53 -1.31 6.43 -18.57
N ILE A 54 -1.69 5.33 -17.90
CA ILE A 54 -1.50 3.97 -18.41
C ILE A 54 -2.39 3.74 -19.65
N LYS A 55 -3.67 4.11 -19.56
CA LYS A 55 -4.64 3.95 -20.66
C LYS A 55 -4.24 4.72 -21.92
N SER A 56 -3.67 5.90 -21.74
CA SER A 56 -3.15 6.72 -22.86
C SER A 56 -1.74 6.34 -23.31
N ALA A 57 -1.14 5.30 -22.71
CA ALA A 57 0.25 4.87 -22.93
C ALA A 57 1.28 6.00 -22.70
N ASN A 58 0.96 6.97 -21.83
CA ASN A 58 1.86 8.04 -21.44
C ASN A 58 2.73 7.59 -20.25
N ILE A 59 3.73 6.75 -20.56
CA ILE A 59 4.60 6.12 -19.55
C ILE A 59 5.43 7.15 -18.77
N ASN A 60 5.76 8.28 -19.36
CA ASN A 60 6.47 9.36 -18.66
C ASN A 60 5.57 9.98 -17.59
N ALA A 61 4.33 10.32 -17.93
CA ALA A 61 3.36 10.84 -16.96
C ALA A 61 3.08 9.83 -15.85
N PHE A 62 2.94 8.53 -16.16
CA PHE A 62 2.84 7.46 -15.19
C PHE A 62 4.05 7.44 -14.25
N SER A 63 5.26 7.37 -14.81
CA SER A 63 6.49 7.35 -14.02
C SER A 63 6.65 8.58 -13.12
N ASP A 64 6.19 9.74 -13.58
CA ASP A 64 6.26 10.99 -12.84
C ASP A 64 5.34 11.03 -11.60
N LEU A 65 4.31 10.21 -11.57
CA LEU A 65 3.42 10.06 -10.42
C LEU A 65 3.98 9.13 -9.34
N LEU A 66 5.02 8.36 -9.63
CA LEU A 66 5.61 7.40 -8.70
C LEU A 66 6.82 8.00 -7.98
N ALA A 67 6.92 7.77 -6.67
CA ALA A 67 8.14 8.09 -5.92
C ALA A 67 9.30 7.19 -6.38
N ASP A 68 10.54 7.69 -6.29
CA ASP A 68 11.72 6.89 -6.69
C ASP A 68 11.95 5.69 -5.78
N ASP A 69 11.52 5.78 -4.52
CA ASP A 69 11.55 4.72 -3.51
C ASP A 69 10.21 4.00 -3.34
N ALA A 70 9.29 4.13 -4.30
CA ALA A 70 7.99 3.47 -4.24
C ALA A 70 8.12 1.94 -4.24
N VAL A 71 7.22 1.30 -3.49
CA VAL A 71 7.14 -0.16 -3.39
C VAL A 71 5.82 -0.62 -3.97
N PHE A 72 5.88 -1.62 -4.83
CA PHE A 72 4.72 -2.24 -5.46
C PHE A 72 4.62 -3.70 -5.04
N LEU A 73 3.41 -4.17 -4.78
CA LEU A 73 3.15 -5.55 -4.37
C LEU A 73 2.02 -6.16 -5.19
N ASN A 74 2.26 -7.32 -5.75
CA ASN A 74 1.22 -8.11 -6.42
C ASN A 74 1.46 -9.61 -6.19
N SER A 75 0.68 -10.46 -6.84
CA SER A 75 0.79 -11.92 -6.69
C SER A 75 2.15 -12.51 -7.09
N ARG A 76 3.00 -11.77 -7.79
CA ARG A 76 4.37 -12.18 -8.18
C ARG A 76 5.43 -11.70 -7.19
N GLY A 77 5.07 -10.86 -6.20
CA GLY A 77 5.96 -10.34 -5.17
C GLY A 77 6.16 -8.82 -5.24
N PHE A 78 7.29 -8.38 -4.73
CA PHE A 78 7.65 -6.96 -4.66
C PHE A 78 8.26 -6.46 -5.97
N GLY A 79 7.95 -5.21 -6.32
CA GLY A 79 8.58 -4.46 -7.40
C GLY A 79 8.98 -3.06 -6.95
N ASP A 80 9.96 -2.49 -7.63
CA ASP A 80 10.34 -1.09 -7.54
C ASP A 80 9.74 -0.28 -8.72
N LYS A 81 9.95 1.03 -8.70
CA LYS A 81 9.51 1.93 -9.75
C LYS A 81 10.00 1.50 -11.15
N ALA A 82 11.27 1.12 -11.29
CA ALA A 82 11.85 0.76 -12.60
C ALA A 82 11.17 -0.49 -13.18
N LEU A 83 10.93 -1.51 -12.35
CA LEU A 83 10.25 -2.73 -12.74
C LEU A 83 8.79 -2.46 -13.14
N VAL A 84 8.08 -1.65 -12.36
CA VAL A 84 6.67 -1.34 -12.64
C VAL A 84 6.53 -0.51 -13.90
N VAL A 85 7.33 0.53 -14.10
CA VAL A 85 7.32 1.33 -15.33
C VAL A 85 7.60 0.46 -16.56
N LYS A 86 8.59 -0.44 -16.49
CA LYS A 86 8.90 -1.37 -17.56
C LYS A 86 7.73 -2.31 -17.88
N ASN A 87 7.07 -2.86 -16.86
CA ASN A 87 5.96 -3.79 -17.06
C ASN A 87 4.73 -3.07 -17.61
N THR A 88 4.44 -1.86 -17.10
CA THR A 88 3.34 -1.02 -17.58
C THR A 88 3.53 -0.60 -19.02
N ALA A 89 4.76 -0.33 -19.46
CA ALA A 89 5.06 -0.02 -20.87
C ALA A 89 4.74 -1.18 -21.83
N ALA A 90 4.71 -2.42 -21.33
CA ALA A 90 4.35 -3.62 -22.10
C ALA A 90 2.86 -3.99 -22.00
N PHE A 91 2.09 -3.25 -21.23
CA PHE A 91 0.65 -3.45 -21.01
C PHE A 91 -0.14 -2.34 -21.69
N LYS A 92 -1.14 -2.70 -22.46
CA LYS A 92 -2.10 -1.78 -23.07
C LYS A 92 -3.40 -1.85 -22.28
N LEU A 93 -3.65 -0.88 -21.42
CA LEU A 93 -4.94 -0.71 -20.77
C LEU A 93 -5.93 -0.12 -21.78
N GLU A 94 -7.03 -0.81 -22.05
CA GLU A 94 -8.06 -0.37 -23.01
C GLU A 94 -9.21 0.30 -22.31
N ASP A 95 -9.62 -0.24 -21.15
CA ASP A 95 -10.68 0.33 -20.33
C ASP A 95 -10.51 -0.05 -18.87
N TYR A 96 -11.09 0.76 -17.96
CA TYR A 96 -11.13 0.48 -16.54
C TYR A 96 -12.33 1.11 -15.84
N SER A 97 -12.73 0.54 -14.69
CA SER A 97 -13.64 1.20 -13.74
C SER A 97 -13.08 1.07 -12.31
N MET A 98 -13.35 2.10 -11.51
CA MET A 98 -13.05 2.13 -10.08
C MET A 98 -14.36 2.17 -9.30
N ASP A 99 -14.61 1.11 -8.51
CA ASP A 99 -15.81 0.94 -7.71
C ASP A 99 -15.43 0.81 -6.22
N ASP A 100 -16.40 0.98 -5.32
CA ASP A 100 -16.25 0.80 -3.87
C ASP A 100 -15.09 1.63 -3.26
N ILE A 101 -14.84 2.82 -3.79
CA ILE A 101 -13.70 3.66 -3.41
C ILE A 101 -13.79 4.09 -1.95
N LYS A 102 -12.68 3.89 -1.22
CA LYS A 102 -12.49 4.32 0.17
C LYS A 102 -11.17 5.05 0.29
N VAL A 103 -11.17 6.19 0.98
CA VAL A 103 -9.96 6.95 1.27
C VAL A 103 -9.81 7.09 2.78
N VAL A 104 -8.64 6.72 3.29
CA VAL A 104 -8.25 6.87 4.69
C VAL A 104 -7.18 7.95 4.76
N PRO A 105 -7.48 9.14 5.30
CA PRO A 105 -6.46 10.17 5.50
C PRO A 105 -5.46 9.70 6.55
N LEU A 106 -4.19 9.94 6.29
CA LEU A 106 -3.10 9.66 7.22
C LEU A 106 -2.54 10.95 7.82
N SER A 107 -2.57 12.04 7.03
CA SER A 107 -2.23 13.40 7.45
C SER A 107 -2.92 14.40 6.52
N ASP A 108 -2.65 15.70 6.66
CA ASP A 108 -3.20 16.73 5.75
C ASP A 108 -2.68 16.60 4.31
N ASN A 109 -1.55 15.91 4.12
CA ASN A 109 -0.86 15.75 2.83
C ASN A 109 -0.51 14.29 2.51
N SER A 110 -1.24 13.33 3.07
CA SER A 110 -1.10 11.91 2.72
C SER A 110 -2.37 11.13 3.03
N GLY A 111 -2.59 10.06 2.28
CA GLY A 111 -3.70 9.15 2.53
C GLY A 111 -3.60 7.88 1.70
N LEU A 112 -4.33 6.88 2.16
CA LEU A 112 -4.48 5.60 1.49
C LEU A 112 -5.81 5.57 0.76
N ILE A 113 -5.80 5.12 -0.48
CA ILE A 113 -7.00 4.78 -1.24
C ILE A 113 -7.10 3.26 -1.35
N ALA A 114 -8.30 2.73 -1.23
CA ALA A 114 -8.62 1.34 -1.52
C ALA A 114 -9.88 1.27 -2.37
N TYR A 115 -9.90 0.42 -3.39
CA TYR A 115 -11.00 0.33 -4.33
C TYR A 115 -11.00 -1.00 -5.07
N LYS A 116 -12.10 -1.28 -5.74
CA LYS A 116 -12.22 -2.39 -6.68
C LYS A 116 -11.93 -1.86 -8.07
N LEU A 117 -10.90 -2.39 -8.71
CA LEU A 117 -10.52 -2.07 -10.08
C LEU A 117 -10.98 -3.19 -11.00
N THR A 118 -11.80 -2.87 -11.99
CA THR A 118 -12.05 -3.76 -13.13
C THR A 118 -11.34 -3.21 -14.34
N GLU A 119 -10.55 -4.03 -14.99
CA GLU A 119 -9.71 -3.62 -16.11
C GLU A 119 -9.87 -4.56 -17.31
N LYS A 120 -9.71 -3.98 -18.49
CA LYS A 120 -9.63 -4.67 -19.76
C LYS A 120 -8.42 -4.15 -20.54
N GLY A 121 -7.64 -5.06 -21.09
CA GLY A 121 -6.44 -4.66 -21.80
C GLY A 121 -5.76 -5.81 -22.53
N ASN A 122 -4.52 -5.57 -22.94
CA ASN A 122 -3.71 -6.57 -23.63
C ASN A 122 -2.28 -6.52 -23.10
N ALA A 123 -1.71 -7.68 -22.81
CA ALA A 123 -0.30 -7.83 -22.48
C ALA A 123 0.33 -8.89 -23.38
N HIS A 124 1.37 -8.50 -24.12
CA HIS A 124 2.10 -9.41 -25.02
C HIS A 124 1.19 -10.16 -26.02
N GLY A 125 0.13 -9.51 -26.52
CA GLY A 125 -0.81 -10.10 -27.47
C GLY A 125 -1.94 -10.93 -26.82
N ASN A 126 -1.95 -11.08 -25.51
CA ASN A 126 -3.01 -11.78 -24.78
C ASN A 126 -4.00 -10.79 -24.19
N GLU A 127 -5.28 -11.01 -24.46
CA GLU A 127 -6.35 -10.23 -23.81
C GLU A 127 -6.34 -10.50 -22.31
N ILE A 128 -6.41 -9.42 -21.53
CA ILE A 128 -6.53 -9.46 -20.08
C ILE A 128 -7.82 -8.74 -19.72
N SER A 129 -8.68 -9.43 -18.97
CA SER A 129 -9.84 -8.85 -18.37
C SER A 129 -9.99 -9.43 -16.97
N GLY A 130 -10.15 -8.58 -15.99
CA GLY A 130 -10.23 -9.05 -14.61
C GLY A 130 -10.61 -7.96 -13.64
N THR A 131 -10.82 -8.40 -12.41
CA THR A 131 -11.09 -7.53 -11.28
C THR A 131 -10.06 -7.79 -10.20
N VAL A 132 -9.53 -6.72 -9.62
CA VAL A 132 -8.61 -6.76 -8.48
C VAL A 132 -9.11 -5.84 -7.38
N TYR A 133 -8.73 -6.12 -6.14
CA TYR A 133 -8.77 -5.14 -5.05
C TYR A 133 -7.44 -4.42 -5.02
N ALA A 134 -7.48 -3.12 -5.26
CA ALA A 134 -6.30 -2.27 -5.31
C ALA A 134 -6.24 -1.36 -4.07
N SER A 135 -5.03 -1.04 -3.65
CA SER A 135 -4.78 0.02 -2.67
C SER A 135 -3.49 0.76 -2.99
N ALA A 136 -3.50 2.07 -2.78
CA ALA A 136 -2.33 2.91 -3.00
C ALA A 136 -2.17 3.92 -1.86
N LEU A 137 -0.93 4.24 -1.54
CA LEU A 137 -0.53 5.28 -0.60
C LEU A 137 0.02 6.46 -1.36
N TRP A 138 -0.68 7.58 -1.26
CA TRP A 138 -0.30 8.85 -1.84
C TRP A 138 0.19 9.82 -0.78
N ALA A 139 1.27 10.54 -1.07
CA ALA A 139 1.75 11.62 -0.21
C ALA A 139 2.37 12.74 -1.02
N GLU A 140 2.32 13.94 -0.45
CA GLU A 140 3.06 15.09 -0.95
C GLU A 140 4.50 15.04 -0.44
N ARG A 141 5.45 15.02 -1.36
CA ARG A 141 6.90 15.09 -1.09
C ARG A 141 7.50 16.23 -1.89
N SER A 142 8.11 17.19 -1.21
CA SER A 142 8.74 18.36 -1.83
C SER A 142 7.79 19.13 -2.76
N GLY A 143 6.53 19.30 -2.35
CA GLY A 143 5.51 20.04 -3.12
C GLY A 143 4.89 19.24 -4.29
N LYS A 144 5.23 17.96 -4.45
CA LYS A 144 4.69 17.09 -5.49
C LYS A 144 4.00 15.89 -4.87
N TRP A 145 2.80 15.58 -5.33
CA TRP A 145 2.09 14.36 -4.96
C TRP A 145 2.64 13.16 -5.71
N VAL A 146 2.99 12.10 -4.98
CA VAL A 146 3.55 10.86 -5.53
C VAL A 146 2.96 9.64 -4.83
N CYS A 147 2.81 8.55 -5.58
CA CYS A 147 2.48 7.24 -5.07
C CYS A 147 3.73 6.62 -4.41
N LEU A 148 3.60 6.19 -3.15
CA LEU A 148 4.68 5.58 -2.37
C LEU A 148 4.57 4.07 -2.31
N PHE A 149 3.35 3.57 -2.40
CA PHE A 149 3.06 2.15 -2.31
C PHE A 149 1.80 1.86 -3.11
N SER A 150 1.80 0.76 -3.84
CA SER A 150 0.60 0.21 -4.46
C SER A 150 0.56 -1.30 -4.32
N GLN A 151 -0.64 -1.82 -4.13
CA GLN A 151 -0.90 -3.25 -4.03
C GLN A 151 -2.14 -3.63 -4.83
N GLU A 152 -2.06 -4.78 -5.49
CA GLU A 152 -3.20 -5.40 -6.19
C GLU A 152 -3.34 -6.86 -5.77
N THR A 153 -4.59 -7.25 -5.50
CA THR A 153 -4.96 -8.64 -5.17
C THR A 153 -6.11 -9.06 -6.06
N PRO A 154 -5.99 -10.17 -6.82
CA PRO A 154 -7.07 -10.66 -7.65
C PRO A 154 -8.36 -10.89 -6.85
N ALA A 155 -9.49 -10.40 -7.36
CA ALA A 155 -10.79 -10.75 -6.82
C ALA A 155 -11.11 -12.22 -7.20
N LYS A 156 -11.69 -12.96 -6.24
CA LYS A 156 -12.12 -14.35 -6.47
C LYS A 156 -13.45 -14.39 -7.18
#